data_0163b35738d159d686df1196423006c9
#
_entry.id   0163b35738d159d686df1196423006c9
#
_cell.length_a   1.000
_cell.length_b   1.000
_cell.length_c   1.000
_cell.angle_alpha   90.00
_cell.angle_beta   90.00
_cell.angle_gamma   90.00
#
_symmetry.space_group_name_H-M   'P 1'
#
loop_
_entity.id
_entity.type
_entity.pdbx_description
1 polymer ?
#
loop_
_entity_poly.entity_id
_entity_poly.type
_entity_poly.pdbx_seq_one_letter_code
_entity_poly.pdbx_strand_id
1 'polypeptide(L)'
;LRLTVSTWNINSVRLRIDLVRRFLDEAKPDVLCLQETKCPDDRFPLKELQGFGYPHVVFAGQKGYNGVAILSRLPLVTRDVMSFCERQDARHISAVLGPEAGPAAGIVLHDFYVPAGGDVPDPKLNDKFAHKLSFMDELRAWGGRRPSGPAILVGDLNVAPLEHDVWSHKQLLDVVSHTPIETERLETLRGEAGWIDTMRHLRPPPEKIYTWWSYRSPDWAAADKGRRLDHIWVTPDLAGTVKAVTVARHTRAWEKPSDHVPVTVELEL
;
A
#
# COMPACT_ATOMS: atom_id res chain seq x y z
N LEU A 1 -21.98 -4.72 -8.79
CA LEU A 1 -21.48 -3.48 -8.18
C LEU A 1 -20.02 -3.29 -8.54
N ARG A 2 -19.65 -2.11 -9.01
CA ARG A 2 -18.26 -1.70 -9.18
C ARG A 2 -17.73 -1.18 -7.86
N LEU A 3 -16.62 -1.74 -7.37
CA LEU A 3 -15.86 -1.26 -6.21
C LEU A 3 -14.46 -0.88 -6.66
N THR A 4 -14.04 0.34 -6.32
CA THR A 4 -12.69 0.83 -6.62
C THR A 4 -11.92 1.11 -5.34
N VAL A 5 -10.76 0.49 -5.20
CA VAL A 5 -9.86 0.66 -4.04
C VAL A 5 -8.52 1.15 -4.51
N SER A 6 -8.07 2.26 -3.92
CA SER A 6 -6.76 2.86 -4.21
C SER A 6 -5.83 2.77 -2.99
N THR A 7 -4.54 2.64 -3.25
CA THR A 7 -3.47 2.78 -2.24
C THR A 7 -2.47 3.83 -2.67
N TRP A 8 -1.98 4.63 -1.73
CA TRP A 8 -0.99 5.66 -1.98
C TRP A 8 -0.14 5.97 -0.75
N ASN A 9 1.14 5.73 -0.84
CA ASN A 9 2.07 6.32 0.13
C ASN A 9 2.16 7.82 -0.15
N ILE A 10 1.53 8.64 0.68
CA ILE A 10 1.39 10.09 0.49
C ILE A 10 2.60 10.89 0.96
N ASN A 11 3.48 10.26 1.74
CA ASN A 11 4.66 10.92 2.30
C ASN A 11 4.34 12.28 2.94
N SER A 12 3.56 12.27 4.01
CA SER A 12 2.95 13.38 4.73
C SER A 12 1.61 13.87 4.15
N VAL A 13 0.51 13.46 4.80
CA VAL A 13 -0.84 13.83 4.39
C VAL A 13 -1.10 15.33 4.52
N ARG A 14 -0.57 15.97 5.57
CA ARG A 14 -0.77 17.43 5.76
C ARG A 14 -0.03 18.26 4.73
N LEU A 15 1.18 17.83 4.35
CA LEU A 15 1.96 18.54 3.34
C LEU A 15 1.32 18.41 1.94
N ARG A 16 0.63 17.29 1.69
CA ARG A 16 0.10 16.94 0.37
C ARG A 16 -1.41 16.81 0.35
N ILE A 17 -2.11 17.48 1.28
CA ILE A 17 -3.58 17.42 1.38
C ILE A 17 -4.26 17.85 0.07
N ASP A 18 -3.72 18.87 -0.61
CA ASP A 18 -4.23 19.32 -1.90
C ASP A 18 -4.03 18.30 -3.02
N LEU A 19 -2.95 17.51 -2.96
CA LEU A 19 -2.71 16.42 -3.90
C LEU A 19 -3.67 15.25 -3.65
N VAL A 20 -3.96 14.95 -2.37
CA VAL A 20 -5.00 13.98 -2.02
C VAL A 20 -6.34 14.42 -2.60
N ARG A 21 -6.75 15.66 -2.37
CA ARG A 21 -7.99 16.22 -2.92
C ARG A 21 -8.02 16.07 -4.45
N ARG A 22 -6.96 16.51 -5.11
CA ARG A 22 -6.87 16.44 -6.57
C ARG A 22 -7.02 15.00 -7.09
N PHE A 23 -6.36 14.03 -6.47
CA PHE A 23 -6.49 12.62 -6.83
C PHE A 23 -7.92 12.11 -6.61
N LEU A 24 -8.55 12.47 -5.48
CA LEU A 24 -9.92 12.09 -5.17
C LEU A 24 -10.92 12.70 -6.18
N ASP A 25 -10.67 13.94 -6.64
CA ASP A 25 -11.51 14.60 -7.65
C ASP A 25 -11.33 13.96 -9.05
N GLU A 26 -10.11 13.56 -9.41
CA GLU A 26 -9.79 12.93 -10.71
C GLU A 26 -10.24 11.47 -10.78
N ALA A 27 -9.85 10.65 -9.82
CA ALA A 27 -10.03 9.19 -9.85
C ALA A 27 -11.33 8.72 -9.19
N LYS A 28 -11.84 9.46 -8.21
CA LYS A 28 -13.07 9.17 -7.44
C LYS A 28 -13.16 7.72 -6.94
N PRO A 29 -12.11 7.18 -6.31
CA PRO A 29 -12.18 5.82 -5.80
C PRO A 29 -13.25 5.72 -4.69
N ASP A 30 -13.82 4.52 -4.50
CA ASP A 30 -14.73 4.29 -3.37
C ASP A 30 -13.97 4.26 -2.05
N VAL A 31 -12.73 3.75 -2.09
CA VAL A 31 -11.83 3.67 -0.94
C VAL A 31 -10.43 4.15 -1.35
N LEU A 32 -9.81 4.99 -0.51
CA LEU A 32 -8.40 5.36 -0.60
C LEU A 32 -7.68 5.00 0.70
N CYS A 33 -6.63 4.18 0.59
CA CYS A 33 -5.74 3.83 1.69
C CYS A 33 -4.44 4.61 1.57
N LEU A 34 -4.02 5.25 2.66
CA LEU A 34 -2.83 6.10 2.71
C LEU A 34 -1.79 5.52 3.66
N GLN A 35 -0.53 5.55 3.25
CA GLN A 35 0.62 5.23 4.08
C GLN A 35 1.51 6.46 4.25
N GLU A 36 2.37 6.43 5.25
CA GLU A 36 3.23 7.56 5.65
C GLU A 36 2.45 8.88 5.83
N THR A 37 1.35 8.83 6.56
CA THR A 37 0.59 10.05 6.87
C THR A 37 1.41 11.05 7.68
N LYS A 38 2.43 10.56 8.44
CA LYS A 38 3.40 11.36 9.23
C LYS A 38 2.73 12.40 10.12
N CYS A 39 1.60 12.03 10.69
CA CYS A 39 0.74 12.92 11.45
C CYS A 39 0.23 12.20 12.70
N PRO A 40 0.39 12.78 13.90
CA PRO A 40 -0.24 12.20 15.09
C PRO A 40 -1.76 12.35 15.02
N ASP A 41 -2.47 11.47 15.71
CA ASP A 41 -3.93 11.37 15.62
C ASP A 41 -4.66 12.68 15.97
N ASP A 42 -4.15 13.44 16.95
CA ASP A 42 -4.72 14.72 17.39
C ASP A 42 -4.60 15.84 16.33
N ARG A 43 -3.77 15.66 15.32
CA ARG A 43 -3.52 16.61 14.22
C ARG A 43 -3.87 16.06 12.84
N PHE A 44 -4.49 14.90 12.81
CA PHE A 44 -4.92 14.31 11.55
C PHE A 44 -6.00 15.18 10.89
N PRO A 45 -5.92 15.49 9.58
CA PRO A 45 -6.82 16.44 8.91
C PRO A 45 -8.18 15.79 8.59
N LEU A 46 -8.83 15.20 9.60
CA LEU A 46 -10.06 14.42 9.45
C LEU A 46 -11.19 15.21 8.79
N LYS A 47 -11.45 16.44 9.28
CA LYS A 47 -12.57 17.26 8.77
C LYS A 47 -12.36 17.66 7.32
N GLU A 48 -11.11 17.93 6.92
CA GLU A 48 -10.79 18.28 5.54
C GLU A 48 -11.02 17.09 4.61
N LEU A 49 -10.53 15.92 4.99
CA LEU A 49 -10.69 14.68 4.22
C LEU A 49 -12.17 14.27 4.11
N GLN A 50 -12.94 14.42 5.18
CA GLN A 50 -14.39 14.20 5.13
C GLN A 50 -15.08 15.21 4.19
N GLY A 51 -14.62 16.45 4.18
CA GLY A 51 -15.10 17.50 3.27
C GLY A 51 -14.82 17.22 1.78
N PHE A 52 -13.90 16.30 1.47
CA PHE A 52 -13.64 15.86 0.10
C PHE A 52 -14.61 14.76 -0.39
N GLY A 53 -15.66 14.46 0.38
CA GLY A 53 -16.69 13.47 0.04
C GLY A 53 -16.40 12.05 0.52
N TYR A 54 -15.50 11.90 1.50
CA TYR A 54 -15.15 10.63 2.14
C TYR A 54 -15.52 10.67 3.63
N PRO A 55 -16.82 10.50 3.97
CA PRO A 55 -17.31 10.68 5.33
C PRO A 55 -16.78 9.65 6.33
N HIS A 56 -16.39 8.47 5.85
CA HIS A 56 -15.91 7.39 6.70
C HIS A 56 -14.38 7.32 6.64
N VAL A 57 -13.73 7.67 7.75
CA VAL A 57 -12.28 7.72 7.83
C VAL A 57 -11.82 7.03 9.12
N VAL A 58 -10.93 6.07 8.98
CA VAL A 58 -10.20 5.46 10.09
C VAL A 58 -8.70 5.69 9.89
N PHE A 59 -7.98 5.94 10.96
CA PHE A 59 -6.55 6.23 10.90
C PHE A 59 -5.84 5.83 12.18
N ALA A 60 -4.55 5.61 12.07
CA ALA A 60 -3.61 5.44 13.17
C ALA A 60 -2.30 6.14 12.78
N GLY A 61 -1.85 7.07 13.59
CA GLY A 61 -0.69 7.88 13.28
C GLY A 61 0.26 8.06 14.46
N GLN A 62 1.40 8.64 14.15
CA GLN A 62 2.39 9.06 15.12
C GLN A 62 3.15 10.29 14.60
N LYS A 63 3.83 10.98 15.47
CA LYS A 63 4.53 12.20 15.12
C LYS A 63 5.73 11.91 14.20
N GLY A 64 5.73 12.51 13.02
CA GLY A 64 6.89 12.60 12.12
C GLY A 64 7.18 11.37 11.26
N TYR A 65 6.68 10.19 11.61
CA TYR A 65 6.96 8.94 10.92
C TYR A 65 5.69 8.12 10.74
N ASN A 66 5.71 7.15 9.81
CA ASN A 66 4.67 6.14 9.64
C ASN A 66 3.26 6.74 9.53
N GLY A 67 2.27 6.03 9.99
CA GLY A 67 0.87 6.43 9.93
C GLY A 67 0.16 5.86 8.71
N VAL A 68 -1.03 5.32 8.94
CA VAL A 68 -1.90 4.71 7.94
C VAL A 68 -3.32 5.23 8.10
N ALA A 69 -4.06 5.31 6.98
CA ALA A 69 -5.44 5.76 7.01
C ALA A 69 -6.25 5.12 5.89
N ILE A 70 -7.53 4.83 6.16
CA ILE A 70 -8.50 4.39 5.17
C ILE A 70 -9.60 5.45 5.08
N LEU A 71 -9.75 6.04 3.91
CA LEU A 71 -10.82 6.97 3.56
C LEU A 71 -11.84 6.22 2.70
N SER A 72 -13.13 6.31 3.02
CA SER A 72 -14.16 5.60 2.29
C SER A 72 -15.42 6.44 2.06
N ARG A 73 -15.98 6.30 0.88
CA ARG A 73 -17.33 6.78 0.55
C ARG A 73 -18.40 5.83 1.09
N LEU A 74 -18.01 4.56 1.27
CA LEU A 74 -18.87 3.50 1.80
C LEU A 74 -18.68 3.38 3.32
N PRO A 75 -19.71 2.99 4.06
CA PRO A 75 -19.63 2.83 5.50
C PRO A 75 -18.53 1.87 5.95
N LEU A 76 -17.79 2.25 6.98
CA LEU A 76 -16.82 1.41 7.68
C LEU A 76 -17.37 1.08 9.07
N VAL A 77 -17.43 -0.21 9.44
CA VAL A 77 -18.06 -0.65 10.71
C VAL A 77 -17.07 -1.10 11.77
N THR A 78 -15.82 -1.31 11.42
CA THR A 78 -14.78 -1.68 12.38
C THR A 78 -13.53 -0.85 12.16
N ARG A 79 -12.71 -0.77 13.18
CA ARG A 79 -11.35 -0.25 13.12
C ARG A 79 -10.48 -1.14 14.00
N ASP A 80 -9.46 -1.74 13.42
CA ASP A 80 -8.48 -2.51 14.16
C ASP A 80 -7.06 -2.12 13.75
N VAL A 81 -6.15 -2.12 14.71
CA VAL A 81 -4.73 -1.76 14.54
C VAL A 81 -3.90 -2.88 15.14
N MET A 82 -3.08 -3.50 14.31
CA MET A 82 -2.12 -4.50 14.78
C MET A 82 -0.73 -3.89 14.91
N SER A 83 -0.02 -4.32 15.93
CA SER A 83 1.40 -4.01 16.14
C SER A 83 2.25 -5.23 15.79
N PHE A 84 3.40 -4.97 15.20
CA PHE A 84 4.38 -5.97 14.81
C PHE A 84 5.73 -5.68 15.49
N CYS A 85 6.52 -6.71 15.73
CA CYS A 85 7.84 -6.61 16.35
C CYS A 85 7.82 -5.90 17.70
N GLU A 86 6.73 -6.08 18.48
CA GLU A 86 6.53 -5.40 19.78
C GLU A 86 6.61 -3.87 19.71
N ARG A 87 6.35 -3.28 18.53
CA ARG A 87 6.38 -1.84 18.29
C ARG A 87 4.99 -1.29 18.01
N GLN A 88 4.65 -0.18 18.66
CA GLN A 88 3.43 0.59 18.40
C GLN A 88 3.74 1.73 17.42
N ASP A 89 4.01 1.37 16.18
CA ASP A 89 4.55 2.30 15.17
C ASP A 89 3.62 2.59 13.99
N ALA A 90 2.30 2.46 14.20
CA ALA A 90 1.25 2.86 13.26
C ALA A 90 1.53 2.44 11.80
N ARG A 91 1.72 1.12 11.56
CA ARG A 91 2.02 0.53 10.25
C ARG A 91 0.92 -0.34 9.69
N HIS A 92 -0.15 -0.51 10.44
CA HIS A 92 -1.33 -1.27 10.00
C HIS A 92 -2.60 -0.64 10.51
N ILE A 93 -3.62 -0.64 9.68
CA ILE A 93 -5.01 -0.41 10.06
C ILE A 93 -5.91 -1.28 9.21
N SER A 94 -6.99 -1.80 9.79
CA SER A 94 -8.03 -2.47 9.02
C SER A 94 -9.41 -1.94 9.37
N ALA A 95 -10.32 -2.10 8.42
CA ALA A 95 -11.73 -1.79 8.58
C ALA A 95 -12.55 -2.76 7.73
N VAL A 96 -13.82 -2.94 8.09
CA VAL A 96 -14.78 -3.76 7.34
C VAL A 96 -15.79 -2.86 6.66
N LEU A 97 -16.07 -3.10 5.38
CA LEU A 97 -17.16 -2.42 4.67
C LEU A 97 -18.50 -2.82 5.27
N GLY A 98 -19.29 -1.82 5.68
CA GLY A 98 -20.57 -2.00 6.37
C GLY A 98 -21.68 -2.58 5.48
N PRO A 99 -22.81 -2.98 6.09
CA PRO A 99 -23.93 -3.59 5.37
C PRO A 99 -24.46 -2.73 4.21
N GLU A 100 -24.40 -1.41 4.34
CA GLU A 100 -24.88 -0.46 3.35
C GLU A 100 -23.98 -0.38 2.10
N ALA A 101 -22.80 -1.05 2.13
CA ALA A 101 -21.95 -1.19 0.95
C ALA A 101 -22.50 -2.22 -0.07
N GLY A 102 -23.64 -2.84 0.22
CA GLY A 102 -24.29 -3.80 -0.69
C GLY A 102 -23.42 -5.03 -0.94
N PRO A 103 -23.17 -5.43 -2.21
CA PRO A 103 -22.32 -6.58 -2.51
C PRO A 103 -20.89 -6.51 -1.96
N ALA A 104 -20.40 -5.32 -1.62
CA ALA A 104 -19.09 -5.14 -1.01
C ALA A 104 -19.12 -5.31 0.53
N ALA A 105 -20.29 -5.46 1.14
CA ALA A 105 -20.43 -5.60 2.58
C ALA A 105 -19.63 -6.81 3.11
N GLY A 106 -18.96 -6.62 4.23
CA GLY A 106 -18.15 -7.67 4.86
C GLY A 106 -16.74 -7.82 4.31
N ILE A 107 -16.38 -7.15 3.20
CA ILE A 107 -15.00 -7.14 2.73
C ILE A 107 -14.13 -6.43 3.77
N VAL A 108 -13.06 -7.11 4.21
CA VAL A 108 -12.07 -6.55 5.12
C VAL A 108 -10.98 -5.83 4.31
N LEU A 109 -10.74 -4.58 4.64
CA LEU A 109 -9.66 -3.78 4.09
C LEU A 109 -8.49 -3.77 5.07
N HIS A 110 -7.30 -4.16 4.61
CA HIS A 110 -6.05 -4.05 5.38
C HIS A 110 -5.12 -3.08 4.68
N ASP A 111 -4.70 -2.04 5.37
CA ASP A 111 -3.70 -1.08 4.92
C ASP A 111 -2.39 -1.28 5.67
N PHE A 112 -1.33 -1.61 4.96
CA PHE A 112 -0.01 -1.88 5.53
C PHE A 112 1.05 -0.91 5.02
N TYR A 113 1.94 -0.53 5.94
CA TYR A 113 3.19 0.15 5.65
C TYR A 113 4.36 -0.66 6.20
N VAL A 114 4.96 -1.49 5.35
CA VAL A 114 6.11 -2.32 5.70
C VAL A 114 7.35 -1.44 5.88
N PRO A 115 8.21 -1.68 6.87
CA PRO A 115 9.44 -0.90 7.04
C PRO A 115 10.29 -0.84 5.77
N ALA A 116 10.84 0.34 5.45
CA ALA A 116 11.68 0.53 4.27
C ALA A 116 12.99 -0.27 4.34
N GLY A 117 13.56 -0.44 5.53
CA GLY A 117 14.75 -1.27 5.73
C GLY A 117 16.09 -0.53 5.64
N GLY A 118 16.10 0.79 5.41
CA GLY A 118 17.33 1.57 5.29
C GLY A 118 18.09 1.29 3.98
N ASP A 119 19.41 1.54 3.98
CA ASP A 119 20.23 1.48 2.75
C ASP A 119 21.17 0.25 2.68
N VAL A 120 21.45 -0.42 3.81
CA VAL A 120 22.36 -1.55 3.89
C VAL A 120 21.57 -2.86 4.04
N PRO A 121 21.63 -3.79 3.07
CA PRO A 121 20.84 -5.02 3.07
C PRO A 121 21.51 -6.15 3.89
N ASP A 122 22.00 -5.83 5.06
CA ASP A 122 22.58 -6.79 6.00
C ASP A 122 21.95 -6.60 7.40
N PRO A 123 21.20 -7.61 7.89
CA PRO A 123 20.53 -7.50 9.19
C PRO A 123 21.49 -7.47 10.39
N LYS A 124 22.76 -7.85 10.21
CA LYS A 124 23.78 -7.77 11.26
C LYS A 124 24.39 -6.36 11.38
N LEU A 125 24.36 -5.61 10.29
CA LEU A 125 24.94 -4.27 10.20
C LEU A 125 23.88 -3.15 10.22
N ASN A 126 22.63 -3.50 10.00
CA ASN A 126 21.55 -2.53 9.84
C ASN A 126 20.28 -3.00 10.57
N ASP A 127 20.03 -2.43 11.74
CA ASP A 127 18.84 -2.75 12.55
C ASP A 127 17.52 -2.45 11.85
N LYS A 128 17.49 -1.47 10.92
CA LYS A 128 16.29 -1.17 10.13
C LYS A 128 15.98 -2.29 9.15
N PHE A 129 17.03 -2.92 8.59
CA PHE A 129 16.84 -4.06 7.71
C PHE A 129 16.43 -5.31 8.50
N ALA A 130 17.06 -5.55 9.65
CA ALA A 130 16.66 -6.62 10.56
C ALA A 130 15.17 -6.48 10.98
N HIS A 131 14.75 -5.27 11.34
CA HIS A 131 13.35 -4.97 11.68
C HIS A 131 12.40 -5.26 10.51
N LYS A 132 12.77 -4.87 9.29
CA LYS A 132 11.98 -5.16 8.08
C LYS A 132 11.75 -6.66 7.89
N LEU A 133 12.82 -7.45 8.00
CA LEU A 133 12.72 -8.90 7.85
C LEU A 133 11.84 -9.54 8.94
N SER A 134 12.01 -9.13 10.19
CA SER A 134 11.18 -9.58 11.31
C SER A 134 9.71 -9.19 11.12
N PHE A 135 9.44 -7.98 10.64
CA PHE A 135 8.09 -7.53 10.33
C PHE A 135 7.44 -8.43 9.27
N MET A 136 8.17 -8.75 8.21
CA MET A 136 7.67 -9.63 7.14
C MET A 136 7.41 -11.06 7.65
N ASP A 137 8.25 -11.59 8.54
CA ASP A 137 8.06 -12.91 9.14
C ASP A 137 6.80 -12.94 10.05
N GLU A 138 6.56 -11.90 10.84
CA GLU A 138 5.33 -11.77 11.65
C GLU A 138 4.08 -11.56 10.77
N LEU A 139 4.19 -10.77 9.70
CA LEU A 139 3.10 -10.57 8.73
C LEU A 139 2.73 -11.89 8.04
N ARG A 140 3.73 -12.72 7.70
CA ARG A 140 3.51 -14.07 7.19
C ARG A 140 2.75 -14.93 8.19
N ALA A 141 3.17 -14.95 9.44
CA ALA A 141 2.51 -15.71 10.50
C ALA A 141 1.06 -15.24 10.75
N TRP A 142 0.82 -13.94 10.67
CA TRP A 142 -0.53 -13.37 10.73
C TRP A 142 -1.37 -13.82 9.54
N GLY A 143 -0.84 -13.75 8.32
CA GLY A 143 -1.54 -14.14 7.10
C GLY A 143 -2.11 -15.56 7.16
N GLY A 144 -1.35 -16.50 7.73
CA GLY A 144 -1.80 -17.88 7.95
C GLY A 144 -2.88 -18.06 9.03
N ARG A 145 -3.11 -17.05 9.86
CA ARG A 145 -4.09 -17.10 10.98
C ARG A 145 -5.25 -16.13 10.83
N ARG A 146 -5.27 -15.32 9.76
CA ARG A 146 -6.36 -14.38 9.58
C ARG A 146 -7.71 -15.10 9.45
N PRO A 147 -8.82 -14.49 9.87
CA PRO A 147 -10.15 -15.03 9.63
C PRO A 147 -10.39 -15.28 8.14
N SER A 148 -11.13 -16.35 7.83
CA SER A 148 -11.60 -16.62 6.46
C SER A 148 -12.58 -15.55 5.99
N GLY A 149 -12.71 -15.38 4.67
CA GLY A 149 -13.63 -14.43 4.05
C GLY A 149 -12.93 -13.44 3.14
N PRO A 150 -13.72 -12.64 2.40
CA PRO A 150 -13.20 -11.71 1.42
C PRO A 150 -12.40 -10.59 2.08
N ALA A 151 -11.19 -10.39 1.60
CA ALA A 151 -10.32 -9.34 2.10
C ALA A 151 -9.45 -8.74 0.98
N ILE A 152 -9.11 -7.47 1.15
CA ILE A 152 -8.20 -6.73 0.29
C ILE A 152 -7.07 -6.21 1.17
N LEU A 153 -5.83 -6.58 0.85
CA LEU A 153 -4.62 -6.07 1.47
C LEU A 153 -3.98 -5.07 0.51
N VAL A 154 -3.76 -3.88 0.98
CA VAL A 154 -3.11 -2.82 0.20
C VAL A 154 -1.94 -2.24 0.97
N GLY A 155 -1.07 -1.55 0.27
CA GLY A 155 -0.11 -0.68 0.90
C GLY A 155 1.25 -0.64 0.23
N ASP A 156 2.11 0.15 0.84
CA ASP A 156 3.53 0.18 0.54
C ASP A 156 4.22 -0.96 1.28
N LEU A 157 4.47 -2.05 0.57
CA LEU A 157 5.15 -3.22 1.12
C LEU A 157 6.67 -3.11 1.04
N ASN A 158 7.19 -2.03 0.46
CA ASN A 158 8.61 -1.72 0.34
C ASN A 158 9.47 -2.84 -0.27
N VAL A 159 8.86 -3.72 -1.04
CA VAL A 159 9.53 -4.81 -1.78
C VAL A 159 8.99 -4.87 -3.19
N ALA A 160 9.91 -4.90 -4.15
CA ALA A 160 9.63 -5.20 -5.56
C ALA A 160 10.01 -6.67 -5.81
N PRO A 161 9.04 -7.61 -5.83
CA PRO A 161 9.35 -9.03 -5.73
C PRO A 161 9.89 -9.65 -7.01
N LEU A 162 9.49 -9.16 -8.18
CA LEU A 162 9.81 -9.81 -9.45
C LEU A 162 10.85 -9.01 -10.26
N GLU A 163 11.53 -9.70 -11.18
CA GLU A 163 12.50 -9.09 -12.08
C GLU A 163 11.95 -7.88 -12.86
N HIS A 164 10.66 -7.95 -13.23
CA HIS A 164 9.97 -6.90 -13.98
C HIS A 164 9.30 -5.83 -13.10
N ASP A 165 9.50 -5.92 -11.78
CA ASP A 165 9.07 -4.91 -10.81
C ASP A 165 10.12 -3.83 -10.56
N VAL A 166 11.27 -3.94 -11.21
CA VAL A 166 12.39 -3.01 -11.09
C VAL A 166 12.97 -2.67 -12.45
N TRP A 167 13.59 -1.48 -12.53
CA TRP A 167 14.22 -1.01 -13.77
C TRP A 167 15.41 -1.89 -14.21
N SER A 168 16.15 -2.51 -13.25
CA SER A 168 17.25 -3.43 -13.52
C SER A 168 17.39 -4.46 -12.40
N HIS A 169 16.94 -5.67 -12.65
CA HIS A 169 17.07 -6.78 -11.72
C HIS A 169 18.53 -6.99 -11.28
N LYS A 170 19.44 -7.10 -12.26
CA LYS A 170 20.86 -7.36 -12.02
C LYS A 170 21.52 -6.30 -11.11
N GLN A 171 21.20 -5.02 -11.31
CA GLN A 171 21.81 -3.93 -10.54
C GLN A 171 21.19 -3.77 -9.14
N LEU A 172 20.01 -4.33 -8.90
CA LEU A 172 19.29 -4.17 -7.65
C LEU A 172 19.30 -5.41 -6.74
N LEU A 173 19.99 -6.48 -7.12
CA LEU A 173 20.10 -7.71 -6.30
C LEU A 173 20.69 -7.46 -4.91
N ASP A 174 21.57 -6.46 -4.76
CA ASP A 174 22.18 -6.07 -3.49
C ASP A 174 21.62 -4.75 -2.95
N VAL A 175 20.43 -4.35 -3.40
CA VAL A 175 19.80 -3.09 -3.00
C VAL A 175 18.50 -3.38 -2.23
N VAL A 176 18.37 -2.75 -1.06
CA VAL A 176 17.16 -2.86 -0.23
C VAL A 176 15.91 -2.58 -1.07
N SER A 177 14.88 -3.38 -0.87
CA SER A 177 13.63 -3.53 -1.60
C SER A 177 13.62 -4.56 -2.75
N HIS A 178 14.80 -5.09 -3.16
CA HIS A 178 14.86 -6.10 -4.22
C HIS A 178 15.90 -7.20 -3.96
N THR A 179 16.42 -7.29 -2.74
CA THR A 179 17.35 -8.38 -2.40
C THR A 179 16.61 -9.74 -2.39
N PRO A 180 17.29 -10.86 -2.72
CA PRO A 180 16.67 -12.19 -2.68
C PRO A 180 15.97 -12.49 -1.36
N ILE A 181 16.60 -12.13 -0.23
CA ILE A 181 16.04 -12.38 1.10
C ILE A 181 14.70 -11.64 1.34
N GLU A 182 14.49 -10.48 0.73
CA GLU A 182 13.23 -9.73 0.80
C GLU A 182 12.19 -10.29 -0.17
N THR A 183 12.59 -10.52 -1.41
CA THR A 183 11.67 -10.97 -2.47
C THR A 183 11.13 -12.37 -2.18
N GLU A 184 11.98 -13.29 -1.71
CA GLU A 184 11.57 -14.63 -1.27
C GLU A 184 10.59 -14.59 -0.10
N ARG A 185 10.84 -13.72 0.90
CA ARG A 185 9.91 -13.54 2.03
C ARG A 185 8.56 -13.02 1.59
N LEU A 186 8.53 -12.01 0.72
CA LEU A 186 7.26 -11.45 0.25
C LEU A 186 6.45 -12.48 -0.55
N GLU A 187 7.09 -13.20 -1.46
CA GLU A 187 6.44 -14.23 -2.27
C GLU A 187 5.96 -15.42 -1.42
N THR A 188 6.75 -15.83 -0.42
CA THR A 188 6.34 -16.87 0.54
C THR A 188 5.13 -16.44 1.35
N LEU A 189 5.16 -15.23 1.91
CA LEU A 189 4.04 -14.63 2.65
C LEU A 189 2.78 -14.60 1.79
N ARG A 190 2.89 -14.09 0.57
CA ARG A 190 1.77 -14.01 -0.37
C ARG A 190 1.22 -15.39 -0.70
N GLY A 191 2.08 -16.33 -1.06
CA GLY A 191 1.69 -17.67 -1.49
C GLY A 191 1.07 -18.52 -0.38
N GLU A 192 1.65 -18.53 0.81
CA GLU A 192 1.15 -19.32 1.95
C GLU A 192 -0.21 -18.82 2.46
N ALA A 193 -0.42 -17.50 2.46
CA ALA A 193 -1.70 -16.91 2.84
C ALA A 193 -2.74 -16.91 1.71
N GLY A 194 -2.36 -17.35 0.51
CA GLY A 194 -3.26 -17.44 -0.66
C GLY A 194 -3.61 -16.09 -1.29
N TRP A 195 -2.84 -15.03 -1.04
CA TRP A 195 -3.09 -13.73 -1.63
C TRP A 195 -2.82 -13.71 -3.13
N ILE A 196 -3.72 -13.10 -3.88
CA ILE A 196 -3.61 -12.87 -5.32
C ILE A 196 -3.15 -11.42 -5.54
N ASP A 197 -1.98 -11.24 -6.13
CA ASP A 197 -1.47 -9.93 -6.57
C ASP A 197 -2.29 -9.46 -7.79
N THR A 198 -3.15 -8.48 -7.60
CA THR A 198 -4.08 -8.01 -8.62
C THR A 198 -3.37 -7.43 -9.84
N MET A 199 -2.24 -6.76 -9.63
CA MET A 199 -1.43 -6.20 -10.71
C MET A 199 -0.88 -7.30 -11.61
N ARG A 200 -0.27 -8.33 -11.04
CA ARG A 200 0.34 -9.41 -11.79
C ARG A 200 -0.68 -10.43 -12.30
N HIS A 201 -1.85 -10.49 -11.68
CA HIS A 201 -2.99 -11.25 -12.20
C HIS A 201 -3.47 -10.72 -13.57
N LEU A 202 -3.54 -9.40 -13.72
CA LEU A 202 -4.00 -8.77 -14.97
C LEU A 202 -2.86 -8.39 -15.92
N ARG A 203 -1.70 -8.08 -15.39
CA ARG A 203 -0.53 -7.57 -16.14
C ARG A 203 0.70 -8.43 -15.80
N PRO A 204 0.76 -9.68 -16.32
CA PRO A 204 1.85 -10.60 -16.02
C PRO A 204 3.19 -10.13 -16.60
N PRO A 205 4.32 -10.67 -16.11
CA PRO A 205 5.61 -10.49 -16.78
C PRO A 205 5.52 -10.89 -18.27
N PRO A 206 6.29 -10.24 -19.15
CA PRO A 206 7.45 -9.39 -18.85
C PRO A 206 7.16 -7.89 -18.78
N GLU A 207 5.93 -7.46 -18.55
CA GLU A 207 5.61 -6.05 -18.45
C GLU A 207 6.27 -5.40 -17.23
N LYS A 208 7.05 -4.33 -17.46
CA LYS A 208 7.65 -3.55 -16.38
C LYS A 208 6.63 -2.60 -15.78
N ILE A 209 6.50 -2.63 -14.46
CA ILE A 209 5.53 -1.81 -13.72
C ILE A 209 6.22 -1.20 -12.51
N TYR A 210 6.08 0.11 -12.34
CA TYR A 210 6.65 0.86 -11.24
C TYR A 210 5.60 1.73 -10.57
N THR A 211 5.76 1.92 -9.23
CA THR A 211 4.90 2.76 -8.41
C THR A 211 5.68 3.81 -7.63
N TRP A 212 7.01 3.74 -7.66
CA TRP A 212 7.92 4.58 -6.92
C TRP A 212 9.14 4.99 -7.76
N TRP A 213 9.58 6.25 -7.64
CA TRP A 213 10.79 6.80 -8.24
C TRP A 213 11.48 7.72 -7.25
N SER A 214 12.78 7.47 -6.99
CA SER A 214 13.56 8.23 -6.03
C SER A 214 13.57 9.74 -6.32
N TYR A 215 13.47 10.55 -5.28
CA TYR A 215 13.70 12.00 -5.36
C TYR A 215 15.14 12.36 -5.76
N ARG A 216 16.09 11.44 -5.58
CA ARG A 216 17.50 11.66 -5.96
C ARG A 216 17.72 11.64 -7.46
N SER A 217 16.72 11.25 -8.25
CA SER A 217 16.77 11.31 -9.72
C SER A 217 16.22 12.64 -10.19
N PRO A 218 17.07 13.57 -10.69
CA PRO A 218 16.60 14.91 -11.12
C PRO A 218 15.59 14.83 -12.27
N ASP A 219 15.82 13.93 -13.20
CA ASP A 219 14.90 13.62 -14.31
C ASP A 219 14.39 12.18 -14.14
N TRP A 220 13.46 12.02 -13.21
CA TRP A 220 12.89 10.72 -12.89
C TRP A 220 12.16 10.09 -14.08
N ALA A 221 11.52 10.93 -14.91
CA ALA A 221 10.70 10.47 -16.03
C ALA A 221 11.57 9.93 -17.18
N ALA A 222 12.66 10.62 -17.54
CA ALA A 222 13.59 10.18 -18.57
C ALA A 222 14.46 9.00 -18.12
N ALA A 223 14.93 9.02 -16.86
CA ALA A 223 15.72 7.93 -16.30
C ALA A 223 14.89 6.66 -16.11
N ASP A 224 13.64 6.80 -15.77
CA ASP A 224 12.64 5.75 -15.49
C ASP A 224 13.15 4.61 -14.58
N LYS A 225 13.98 4.95 -13.60
CA LYS A 225 14.55 3.99 -12.64
C LYS A 225 13.57 3.71 -11.50
N GLY A 226 12.41 3.16 -11.85
CA GLY A 226 11.33 2.91 -10.91
C GLY A 226 11.40 1.52 -10.26
N ARG A 227 10.56 1.35 -9.24
CA ARG A 227 10.31 0.08 -8.54
C ARG A 227 8.82 -0.04 -8.23
N ARG A 228 8.28 -1.25 -8.22
CA ARG A 228 6.91 -1.52 -7.77
C ARG A 228 6.93 -1.88 -6.28
N LEU A 229 6.66 -0.91 -5.43
CA LEU A 229 6.67 -1.06 -3.97
C LEU A 229 5.26 -1.11 -3.37
N ASP A 230 4.28 -0.58 -4.10
CA ASP A 230 2.88 -0.47 -3.67
C ASP A 230 2.07 -1.61 -4.30
N HIS A 231 1.33 -2.32 -3.46
CA HIS A 231 0.63 -3.54 -3.83
C HIS A 231 -0.85 -3.47 -3.46
N ILE A 232 -1.67 -4.17 -4.23
CA ILE A 232 -3.05 -4.50 -3.90
C ILE A 232 -3.22 -6.00 -4.12
N TRP A 233 -3.49 -6.72 -3.05
CA TRP A 233 -3.74 -8.14 -3.06
C TRP A 233 -5.17 -8.44 -2.63
N VAL A 234 -5.77 -9.46 -3.19
CA VAL A 234 -7.10 -9.91 -2.82
C VAL A 234 -7.08 -11.39 -2.43
N THR A 235 -8.07 -11.79 -1.64
CA THR A 235 -8.29 -13.21 -1.36
C THR A 235 -8.79 -13.93 -2.62
N PRO A 236 -8.64 -15.27 -2.70
CA PRO A 236 -9.10 -16.06 -3.85
C PRO A 236 -10.56 -15.83 -4.22
N ASP A 237 -11.43 -15.61 -3.23
CA ASP A 237 -12.86 -15.33 -3.40
C ASP A 237 -13.11 -14.10 -4.28
N LEU A 238 -12.20 -13.13 -4.25
CA LEU A 238 -12.30 -11.89 -5.01
C LEU A 238 -11.52 -11.91 -6.33
N ALA A 239 -10.68 -12.92 -6.57
CA ALA A 239 -9.81 -12.95 -7.74
C ALA A 239 -10.58 -12.82 -9.08
N GLY A 240 -11.70 -13.51 -9.21
CA GLY A 240 -12.55 -13.47 -10.41
C GLY A 240 -13.28 -12.14 -10.62
N THR A 241 -13.35 -11.30 -9.59
CA THR A 241 -14.01 -9.98 -9.65
C THR A 241 -13.07 -8.87 -10.11
N VAL A 242 -11.76 -9.09 -10.12
CA VAL A 242 -10.75 -8.09 -10.52
C VAL A 242 -10.86 -7.81 -12.01
N LYS A 243 -11.14 -6.55 -12.39
CA LYS A 243 -11.36 -6.15 -13.80
C LYS A 243 -10.28 -5.23 -14.34
N ALA A 244 -9.77 -4.34 -13.51
CA ALA A 244 -8.73 -3.40 -13.92
C ALA A 244 -7.78 -3.06 -12.77
N VAL A 245 -6.53 -2.76 -13.10
CA VAL A 245 -5.55 -2.17 -12.19
C VAL A 245 -4.84 -1.04 -12.93
N THR A 246 -4.82 0.13 -12.31
CA THR A 246 -4.19 1.34 -12.88
C THR A 246 -3.12 1.89 -11.96
N VAL A 247 -2.07 2.44 -12.57
CA VAL A 247 -1.00 3.18 -11.90
C VAL A 247 -1.08 4.63 -12.33
N ALA A 248 -1.36 5.54 -11.42
CA ALA A 248 -1.52 6.96 -11.71
C ALA A 248 -0.15 7.66 -11.83
N ARG A 249 0.71 7.21 -12.77
CA ARG A 249 2.08 7.68 -12.94
C ARG A 249 2.17 9.20 -13.09
N HIS A 250 1.19 9.86 -13.71
CA HIS A 250 1.15 11.30 -13.93
C HIS A 250 1.22 12.11 -12.63
N THR A 251 0.78 11.54 -11.49
CA THR A 251 0.83 12.23 -10.19
C THR A 251 2.25 12.50 -9.72
N ARG A 252 3.24 11.71 -10.20
CA ARG A 252 4.66 11.91 -9.88
C ARG A 252 5.23 13.21 -10.49
N ALA A 253 4.56 13.75 -11.51
CA ALA A 253 4.91 15.01 -12.14
C ALA A 253 4.19 16.24 -11.55
N TRP A 254 3.33 16.05 -10.54
CA TRP A 254 2.68 17.18 -9.87
C TRP A 254 3.66 18.01 -9.05
N GLU A 255 3.28 19.22 -8.67
CA GLU A 255 4.10 20.06 -7.83
C GLU A 255 4.25 19.43 -6.42
N LYS A 256 5.49 19.34 -5.92
CA LYS A 256 5.84 18.71 -4.62
C LYS A 256 5.21 17.31 -4.41
N PRO A 257 5.36 16.40 -5.37
CA PRO A 257 4.66 15.13 -5.34
C PRO A 257 5.19 14.21 -4.24
N SER A 258 4.45 13.14 -3.94
CA SER A 258 5.04 11.96 -3.31
C SER A 258 6.00 11.29 -4.29
N ASP A 259 7.00 10.58 -3.79
CA ASP A 259 7.86 9.70 -4.58
C ASP A 259 7.14 8.40 -5.01
N HIS A 260 6.00 8.10 -4.38
CA HIS A 260 5.05 7.08 -4.79
C HIS A 260 3.88 7.67 -5.59
N VAL A 261 3.26 6.83 -6.42
CA VAL A 261 2.04 7.17 -7.15
C VAL A 261 0.89 6.26 -6.73
N PRO A 262 -0.37 6.73 -6.82
CA PRO A 262 -1.52 5.90 -6.51
C PRO A 262 -1.63 4.67 -7.43
N VAL A 263 -2.01 3.55 -6.84
CA VAL A 263 -2.44 2.33 -7.52
C VAL A 263 -3.90 2.09 -7.20
N THR A 264 -4.71 1.78 -8.20
CA THR A 264 -6.15 1.55 -8.05
C THR A 264 -6.53 0.21 -8.65
N VAL A 265 -7.26 -0.61 -7.90
CA VAL A 265 -7.94 -1.80 -8.41
C VAL A 265 -9.42 -1.53 -8.59
N GLU A 266 -10.01 -2.09 -9.64
CA GLU A 266 -11.44 -2.15 -9.88
C GLU A 266 -11.92 -3.59 -9.78
N LEU A 267 -12.94 -3.80 -8.94
CA LEU A 267 -13.63 -5.08 -8.79
C LEU A 267 -15.08 -4.95 -9.24
N GLU A 268 -15.61 -5.98 -9.88
CA GLU A 268 -17.02 -6.11 -10.25
C GLU A 268 -17.64 -7.22 -9.40
N LEU A 269 -18.34 -6.81 -8.32
CA LEU A 269 -18.95 -7.65 -7.30
C LEU A 269 -20.39 -8.01 -7.63
#